data_64bf232a4c134bd65c152b013c55a760
#
_entry.id   64bf232a4c134bd65c152b013c55a760
#
_cell.length_a   1.000
_cell.length_b   1.000
_cell.length_c   1.000
_cell.angle_alpha   90.00
_cell.angle_beta   90.00
_cell.angle_gamma   90.00
#
_symmetry.space_group_name_H-M   'P 1'
#
loop_
_entity.id
_entity.type
_entity.pdbx_description
1 polymer ?
#
loop_
_entity_poly.entity_id
_entity_poly.type
_entity_poly.pdbx_seq_one_letter_code
_entity_poly.pdbx_strand_id
1 'polypeptide(L)'
;MSTADAPLIQISGPEGQMDRYIQAVRRAGGIPVPGYAPPPDSACLGLVLCGGGDMDPRLFGQENCGSHPPDPRRDRAELELVRAYCSRQKPILGICRGLQVLNVALGGTLIQDLGPEKRAAHQGEEDVFHPIRTAEGSLLAHLFGPSAAVNSAHHLQRLLVGCRFDVGNLCTG
;
A
#
# COMPACT_ATOMS: atom_id res chain seq x y z
N MET A 1 19.28 18.93 11.32
CA MET A 1 19.21 17.64 12.01
C MET A 1 20.45 16.86 11.62
N SER A 2 21.17 16.32 12.60
CA SER A 2 22.35 15.48 12.33
C SER A 2 21.91 14.20 11.62
N THR A 3 22.67 13.71 10.64
CA THR A 3 22.41 12.46 9.92
C THR A 3 22.41 11.20 10.82
N ALA A 4 22.86 11.36 12.09
CA ALA A 4 22.91 10.28 13.08
C ALA A 4 21.51 9.88 13.65
N ASP A 5 20.49 10.74 13.50
CA ASP A 5 19.14 10.53 14.08
C ASP A 5 18.06 10.22 13.02
N ALA A 6 18.43 10.06 11.75
CA ALA A 6 17.47 9.78 10.69
C ALA A 6 16.90 8.36 10.81
N PRO A 7 15.55 8.19 10.77
CA PRO A 7 14.94 6.88 10.93
C PRO A 7 15.23 5.95 9.75
N LEU A 8 15.60 4.71 10.06
CA LEU A 8 15.65 3.62 9.07
C LEU A 8 14.22 3.25 8.68
N ILE A 9 13.94 3.21 7.38
CA ILE A 9 12.63 2.84 6.83
C ILE A 9 12.80 1.64 5.90
N GLN A 10 12.24 0.52 6.30
CA GLN A 10 12.23 -0.67 5.45
C GLN A 10 11.31 -0.47 4.26
N ILE A 11 11.75 -0.85 3.07
CA ILE A 11 10.95 -0.77 1.83
C ILE A 11 10.88 -2.17 1.24
N SER A 12 9.65 -2.69 1.05
CA SER A 12 9.42 -3.94 0.31
C SER A 12 8.77 -3.62 -1.03
N GLY A 13 9.37 -4.11 -2.11
CA GLY A 13 8.88 -3.83 -3.45
C GLY A 13 9.45 -4.77 -4.51
N PRO A 14 9.02 -4.63 -5.77
CA PRO A 14 9.55 -5.42 -6.87
C PRO A 14 10.99 -5.02 -7.17
N GLU A 15 11.80 -6.00 -7.52
CA GLU A 15 13.21 -5.79 -7.85
C GLU A 15 13.38 -4.79 -9.01
N GLY A 16 14.29 -3.83 -8.86
CA GLY A 16 14.54 -2.81 -9.87
C GLY A 16 13.47 -1.73 -10.04
N GLN A 17 12.41 -1.72 -9.22
CA GLN A 17 11.30 -0.75 -9.37
C GLN A 17 11.03 0.07 -8.09
N MET A 18 11.98 0.14 -7.18
CA MET A 18 11.80 0.84 -5.89
C MET A 18 12.36 2.26 -5.86
N ASP A 19 12.98 2.77 -6.93
CA ASP A 19 13.71 4.05 -6.92
C ASP A 19 12.87 5.24 -6.46
N ARG A 20 11.61 5.33 -6.91
CA ARG A 20 10.71 6.42 -6.52
C ARG A 20 10.40 6.40 -5.02
N TYR A 21 10.22 5.22 -4.43
CA TYR A 21 9.97 5.04 -3.00
C TYR A 21 11.23 5.36 -2.18
N ILE A 22 12.38 4.90 -2.63
CA ILE A 22 13.70 5.20 -2.04
C ILE A 22 13.93 6.73 -1.99
N GLN A 23 13.68 7.41 -3.11
CA GLN A 23 13.81 8.86 -3.18
C GLN A 23 12.79 9.58 -2.29
N ALA A 24 11.55 9.10 -2.21
CA ALA A 24 10.52 9.69 -1.35
C ALA A 24 10.92 9.61 0.13
N VAL A 25 11.42 8.45 0.58
CA VAL A 25 11.93 8.27 1.96
C VAL A 25 13.11 9.19 2.23
N ARG A 26 14.07 9.30 1.30
CA ARG A 26 15.21 10.22 1.45
C ARG A 26 14.78 11.68 1.54
N ARG A 27 13.84 12.11 0.68
CA ARG A 27 13.31 13.49 0.71
C ARG A 27 12.58 13.80 2.00
N ALA A 28 11.94 12.79 2.62
CA ALA A 28 11.30 12.91 3.92
C ALA A 28 12.28 12.88 5.11
N GLY A 29 13.60 12.75 4.85
CA GLY A 29 14.64 12.72 5.90
C GLY A 29 14.89 11.34 6.48
N GLY A 30 14.32 10.26 5.91
CA GLY A 30 14.59 8.88 6.33
C GLY A 30 15.74 8.23 5.56
N ILE A 31 16.25 7.14 6.13
CA ILE A 31 17.25 6.27 5.49
C ILE A 31 16.52 5.05 4.94
N PRO A 32 16.42 4.86 3.60
CA PRO A 32 15.72 3.72 3.02
C PRO A 32 16.53 2.43 3.13
N VAL A 33 15.87 1.34 3.50
CA VAL A 33 16.38 -0.03 3.53
C VAL A 33 15.54 -0.89 2.56
N PRO A 34 15.83 -0.83 1.24
CA PRO A 34 15.03 -1.52 0.24
C PRO A 34 15.37 -3.01 0.12
N GLY A 35 14.37 -3.81 -0.22
CA GLY A 35 14.54 -5.23 -0.53
C GLY A 35 13.35 -5.83 -1.28
N TYR A 36 13.62 -6.87 -2.08
CA TYR A 36 12.60 -7.73 -2.64
C TYR A 36 12.28 -8.84 -1.65
N ALA A 37 11.02 -8.91 -1.20
CA ALA A 37 10.58 -9.89 -0.21
C ALA A 37 11.54 -10.02 1.01
N PRO A 38 11.96 -8.90 1.64
CA PRO A 38 12.94 -8.93 2.71
C PRO A 38 12.32 -9.49 4.01
N PRO A 39 13.13 -10.07 4.90
CA PRO A 39 12.67 -10.40 6.25
C PRO A 39 12.43 -9.10 7.06
N PRO A 40 11.64 -9.17 8.14
CA PRO A 40 11.44 -8.03 9.03
C PRO A 40 12.75 -7.57 9.69
N ASP A 41 13.06 -6.27 9.55
CA ASP A 41 14.23 -5.66 10.19
C ASP A 41 13.80 -4.90 11.46
N SER A 42 14.35 -5.33 12.59
CA SER A 42 14.04 -4.72 13.90
C SER A 42 14.63 -3.32 14.07
N ALA A 43 15.69 -2.97 13.33
CA ALA A 43 16.32 -1.67 13.36
C ALA A 43 15.49 -0.60 12.64
N CYS A 44 14.66 -0.99 11.68
CA CYS A 44 13.79 -0.07 10.96
C CYS A 44 12.63 0.43 11.83
N LEU A 45 12.37 1.72 11.80
CA LEU A 45 11.32 2.39 12.57
C LEU A 45 9.97 2.46 11.83
N GLY A 46 9.95 2.19 10.52
CA GLY A 46 8.75 2.18 9.70
C GLY A 46 8.90 1.27 8.49
N LEU A 47 7.78 0.94 7.86
CA LEU A 47 7.69 0.08 6.67
C LEU A 47 6.94 0.80 5.55
N VAL A 48 7.48 0.71 4.33
CA VAL A 48 6.80 1.07 3.09
C VAL A 48 6.61 -0.18 2.25
N LEU A 49 5.36 -0.50 1.94
CA LEU A 49 4.97 -1.54 0.99
C LEU A 49 4.68 -0.89 -0.35
N CYS A 50 5.47 -1.23 -1.36
CA CYS A 50 5.36 -0.65 -2.70
C CYS A 50 4.19 -1.21 -3.51
N GLY A 51 3.86 -0.53 -4.59
CA GLY A 51 2.99 -1.03 -5.64
C GLY A 51 3.54 -2.27 -6.36
N GLY A 52 2.81 -2.75 -7.35
CA GLY A 52 3.17 -3.93 -8.16
C GLY A 52 1.95 -4.71 -8.62
N GLY A 53 2.15 -5.96 -9.03
CA GLY A 53 1.08 -6.88 -9.42
C GLY A 53 0.16 -7.27 -8.27
N ASP A 54 -0.84 -8.10 -8.57
CA ASP A 54 -1.90 -8.44 -7.63
C ASP A 54 -1.46 -9.45 -6.57
N MET A 55 -2.20 -9.51 -5.48
CA MET A 55 -2.07 -10.57 -4.48
C MET A 55 -2.77 -11.84 -4.93
N ASP A 56 -2.31 -12.99 -4.44
CA ASP A 56 -2.96 -14.28 -4.64
C ASP A 56 -4.35 -14.28 -3.97
N PRO A 57 -5.45 -14.44 -4.75
CA PRO A 57 -6.80 -14.44 -4.22
C PRO A 57 -7.07 -15.49 -3.13
N ARG A 58 -6.32 -16.59 -3.13
CA ARG A 58 -6.41 -17.64 -2.10
C ARG A 58 -6.05 -17.13 -0.71
N LEU A 59 -5.24 -16.05 -0.62
CA LEU A 59 -4.85 -15.44 0.66
C LEU A 59 -6.01 -14.71 1.36
N PHE A 60 -7.07 -14.38 0.62
CA PHE A 60 -8.30 -13.81 1.16
C PHE A 60 -9.55 -14.66 0.86
N GLY A 61 -9.33 -15.98 0.64
CA GLY A 61 -10.41 -16.99 0.57
C GLY A 61 -11.21 -16.98 -0.73
N GLN A 62 -10.62 -16.50 -1.84
CA GLN A 62 -11.29 -16.46 -3.15
C GLN A 62 -10.53 -17.26 -4.20
N GLU A 63 -11.27 -17.73 -5.22
CA GLU A 63 -10.68 -18.21 -6.47
C GLU A 63 -10.27 -17.02 -7.35
N ASN A 64 -9.30 -17.24 -8.26
CA ASN A 64 -8.90 -16.18 -9.18
C ASN A 64 -9.97 -15.96 -10.26
N CYS A 65 -10.55 -14.78 -10.29
CA CYS A 65 -11.55 -14.35 -11.27
C CYS A 65 -11.23 -12.99 -11.90
N GLY A 66 -9.93 -12.66 -12.06
CA GLY A 66 -9.52 -11.43 -12.72
C GLY A 66 -8.20 -10.83 -12.21
N SER A 67 -7.60 -11.40 -11.17
CA SER A 67 -6.28 -10.96 -10.70
C SER A 67 -5.17 -11.42 -11.64
N HIS A 68 -4.18 -10.55 -11.87
CA HIS A 68 -2.96 -10.90 -12.60
C HIS A 68 -2.15 -11.97 -11.83
N PRO A 69 -1.22 -12.67 -12.50
CA PRO A 69 -0.41 -13.69 -11.84
C PRO A 69 0.27 -13.15 -10.58
N PRO A 70 0.05 -13.79 -9.41
CA PRO A 70 0.60 -13.33 -8.15
C PRO A 70 2.09 -13.64 -8.04
N ASP A 71 2.74 -12.97 -7.10
CA ASP A 71 4.09 -13.28 -6.63
C ASP A 71 4.03 -13.90 -5.22
N PRO A 72 3.95 -15.24 -5.11
CA PRO A 72 3.73 -15.90 -3.82
C PRO A 72 4.86 -15.69 -2.81
N ARG A 73 6.09 -15.43 -3.28
CA ARG A 73 7.22 -15.14 -2.40
C ARG A 73 7.06 -13.77 -1.77
N ARG A 74 6.72 -12.78 -2.57
CA ARG A 74 6.48 -11.42 -2.12
C ARG A 74 5.23 -11.34 -1.24
N ASP A 75 4.14 -12.02 -1.61
CA ASP A 75 2.91 -12.07 -0.82
C ASP A 75 3.17 -12.56 0.61
N ARG A 76 3.88 -13.70 0.73
CA ARG A 76 4.21 -14.29 2.03
C ARG A 76 5.08 -13.37 2.87
N ALA A 77 6.15 -12.84 2.28
CA ALA A 77 7.08 -11.96 2.98
C ALA A 77 6.40 -10.66 3.44
N GLU A 78 5.58 -10.04 2.60
CA GLU A 78 4.91 -8.79 2.96
C GLU A 78 3.81 -8.99 4.01
N LEU A 79 3.09 -10.10 4.00
CA LEU A 79 2.16 -10.44 5.09
C LEU A 79 2.90 -10.64 6.43
N GLU A 80 4.09 -11.27 6.40
CA GLU A 80 4.94 -11.41 7.58
C GLU A 80 5.46 -10.04 8.07
N LEU A 81 5.91 -9.19 7.15
CA LEU A 81 6.31 -7.81 7.46
C LEU A 81 5.19 -7.05 8.17
N VAL A 82 3.96 -7.07 7.63
CA VAL A 82 2.83 -6.37 8.27
C VAL A 82 2.62 -6.88 9.70
N ARG A 83 2.57 -8.19 9.90
CA ARG A 83 2.41 -8.78 11.24
C ARG A 83 3.51 -8.34 12.21
N ALA A 84 4.77 -8.37 11.76
CA ALA A 84 5.92 -8.00 12.58
C ALA A 84 5.95 -6.52 12.95
N TYR A 85 5.55 -5.63 12.02
CA TYR A 85 5.50 -4.20 12.29
C TYR A 85 4.28 -3.82 13.14
N CYS A 86 3.11 -4.41 12.89
CA CYS A 86 1.92 -4.22 13.74
C CYS A 86 2.15 -4.67 15.17
N SER A 87 2.76 -5.84 15.40
CA SER A 87 3.05 -6.33 16.76
C SER A 87 4.00 -5.43 17.55
N ARG A 88 4.82 -4.66 16.84
CA ARG A 88 5.75 -3.69 17.42
C ARG A 88 5.21 -2.26 17.41
N GLN A 89 3.96 -2.06 17.02
CA GLN A 89 3.31 -0.75 16.88
C GLN A 89 4.10 0.25 16.02
N LYS A 90 4.83 -0.24 15.01
CA LYS A 90 5.58 0.57 14.07
C LYS A 90 4.70 1.00 12.90
N PRO A 91 4.86 2.23 12.38
CA PRO A 91 4.06 2.73 11.27
C PRO A 91 4.31 1.94 9.97
N ILE A 92 3.23 1.76 9.21
CA ILE A 92 3.27 1.10 7.91
C ILE A 92 2.54 1.98 6.89
N LEU A 93 3.16 2.20 5.74
CA LEU A 93 2.56 2.85 4.58
C LEU A 93 2.45 1.85 3.44
N GLY A 94 1.23 1.53 3.02
CA GLY A 94 0.95 0.71 1.85
C GLY A 94 0.50 1.57 0.66
N ILE A 95 1.16 1.42 -0.50
CA ILE A 95 0.86 2.17 -1.72
C ILE A 95 0.42 1.19 -2.80
N CYS A 96 -0.76 1.41 -3.40
CA CYS A 96 -1.35 0.55 -4.44
C CYS A 96 -1.44 -0.91 -3.94
N ARG A 97 -0.64 -1.84 -4.49
CA ARG A 97 -0.59 -3.22 -4.00
C ARG A 97 -0.28 -3.30 -2.49
N GLY A 98 0.58 -2.42 -1.96
CA GLY A 98 0.86 -2.39 -0.52
C GLY A 98 -0.38 -2.14 0.34
N LEU A 99 -1.36 -1.38 -0.15
CA LEU A 99 -2.66 -1.24 0.52
C LEU A 99 -3.48 -2.53 0.47
N GLN A 100 -3.40 -3.30 -0.62
CA GLN A 100 -4.03 -4.61 -0.72
C GLN A 100 -3.45 -5.57 0.33
N VAL A 101 -2.12 -5.61 0.46
CA VAL A 101 -1.42 -6.41 1.47
C VAL A 101 -1.87 -6.05 2.88
N LEU A 102 -1.93 -4.77 3.21
CA LEU A 102 -2.43 -4.30 4.51
C LEU A 102 -3.86 -4.77 4.76
N ASN A 103 -4.75 -4.60 3.77
CA ASN A 103 -6.15 -5.01 3.88
C ASN A 103 -6.27 -6.52 4.17
N VAL A 104 -5.58 -7.35 3.40
CA VAL A 104 -5.60 -8.81 3.56
C VAL A 104 -4.95 -9.25 4.87
N ALA A 105 -3.82 -8.67 5.25
CA ALA A 105 -3.14 -8.97 6.52
C ALA A 105 -4.01 -8.68 7.75
N LEU A 106 -4.95 -7.73 7.62
CA LEU A 106 -5.90 -7.33 8.65
C LEU A 106 -7.25 -8.08 8.54
N GLY A 107 -7.34 -9.11 7.70
CA GLY A 107 -8.52 -9.96 7.53
C GLY A 107 -9.56 -9.43 6.53
N GLY A 108 -9.22 -8.41 5.74
CA GLY A 108 -10.07 -7.91 4.67
C GLY A 108 -9.99 -8.74 3.39
N THR A 109 -10.90 -8.47 2.46
CA THR A 109 -10.95 -9.09 1.13
C THR A 109 -10.76 -8.04 0.04
N LEU A 110 -10.53 -8.50 -1.20
CA LEU A 110 -10.36 -7.63 -2.37
C LEU A 110 -11.44 -7.91 -3.42
N ILE A 111 -11.86 -6.87 -4.13
CA ILE A 111 -12.60 -7.00 -5.38
C ILE A 111 -11.55 -7.18 -6.49
N GLN A 112 -11.54 -8.35 -7.13
CA GLN A 112 -10.50 -8.70 -8.10
C GLN A 112 -10.63 -7.97 -9.43
N ASP A 113 -11.83 -7.47 -9.77
CA ASP A 113 -12.08 -6.67 -10.96
C ASP A 113 -13.24 -5.70 -10.71
N LEU A 114 -13.02 -4.44 -11.02
CA LEU A 114 -14.03 -3.39 -10.91
C LEU A 114 -15.11 -3.45 -11.99
N GLY A 115 -14.90 -4.27 -13.02
CA GLY A 115 -15.72 -4.27 -14.23
C GLY A 115 -15.41 -3.09 -15.17
N PRO A 116 -15.89 -3.15 -16.42
CA PRO A 116 -15.46 -2.21 -17.47
C PRO A 116 -15.81 -0.75 -17.18
N GLU A 117 -16.98 -0.46 -16.61
CA GLU A 117 -17.43 0.91 -16.32
C GLU A 117 -16.56 1.61 -15.27
N LYS A 118 -16.29 0.92 -14.15
CA LYS A 118 -15.45 1.47 -13.09
C LYS A 118 -13.97 1.46 -13.45
N ARG A 119 -13.54 0.49 -14.26
CA ARG A 119 -12.16 0.41 -14.75
C ARG A 119 -11.78 1.65 -15.56
N ALA A 120 -12.68 2.14 -16.42
CA ALA A 120 -12.44 3.35 -17.20
C ALA A 120 -12.19 4.61 -16.36
N ALA A 121 -12.72 4.67 -15.13
CA ALA A 121 -12.48 5.77 -14.20
C ALA A 121 -11.13 5.68 -13.45
N HIS A 122 -10.45 4.54 -13.51
CA HIS A 122 -9.23 4.26 -12.75
C HIS A 122 -8.04 3.82 -13.59
N GLN A 123 -8.23 3.59 -14.88
CA GLN A 123 -7.19 3.11 -15.80
C GLN A 123 -7.38 3.72 -17.18
N GLY A 124 -6.34 4.35 -17.73
CA GLY A 124 -6.30 4.94 -19.08
C GLY A 124 -4.88 4.89 -19.64
N GLU A 125 -4.72 5.34 -20.90
CA GLU A 125 -3.40 5.52 -21.54
C GLU A 125 -2.60 6.64 -20.85
N GLU A 126 -3.30 7.63 -20.24
CA GLU A 126 -2.73 8.69 -19.45
C GLU A 126 -3.20 8.55 -17.98
N ASP A 127 -2.55 9.31 -17.07
CA ASP A 127 -2.96 9.37 -15.66
C ASP A 127 -4.41 9.85 -15.54
N VAL A 128 -5.28 9.00 -15.00
CA VAL A 128 -6.67 9.35 -14.72
C VAL A 128 -6.74 10.00 -13.34
N PHE A 129 -7.29 11.20 -13.29
CA PHE A 129 -7.49 11.94 -12.03
C PHE A 129 -8.95 11.90 -11.61
N HIS A 130 -9.18 11.63 -10.33
CA HIS A 130 -10.51 11.71 -9.74
C HIS A 130 -10.48 12.34 -8.35
N PRO A 131 -11.59 12.97 -7.90
CA PRO A 131 -11.67 13.51 -6.56
C PRO A 131 -11.80 12.39 -5.53
N ILE A 132 -11.16 12.59 -4.37
CA ILE A 132 -11.38 11.79 -3.17
C ILE A 132 -11.92 12.65 -2.04
N ARG A 133 -12.67 12.03 -1.13
CA ARG A 133 -13.04 12.62 0.16
C ARG A 133 -12.21 12.00 1.26
N THR A 134 -11.67 12.81 2.14
CA THR A 134 -10.92 12.37 3.30
C THR A 134 -11.83 12.25 4.51
N ALA A 135 -11.64 11.24 5.34
CA ALA A 135 -12.39 11.11 6.58
C ALA A 135 -12.02 12.25 7.55
N GLU A 136 -13.02 12.88 8.16
CA GLU A 136 -12.81 13.94 9.16
C GLU A 136 -11.94 13.41 10.31
N GLY A 137 -10.96 14.21 10.76
CA GLY A 137 -10.01 13.81 11.80
C GLY A 137 -8.90 12.86 11.35
N SER A 138 -8.89 12.39 10.08
CA SER A 138 -7.81 11.56 9.55
C SER A 138 -6.55 12.36 9.25
N LEU A 139 -5.39 11.69 9.23
CA LEU A 139 -4.12 12.28 8.80
C LEU A 139 -4.23 12.88 7.40
N LEU A 140 -4.94 12.22 6.48
CA LEU A 140 -5.14 12.73 5.12
C LEU A 140 -5.98 14.00 5.09
N ALA A 141 -7.03 14.09 5.92
CA ALA A 141 -7.81 15.31 6.06
C ALA A 141 -6.98 16.48 6.62
N HIS A 142 -6.06 16.18 7.54
CA HIS A 142 -5.13 17.17 8.08
C HIS A 142 -4.14 17.67 7.03
N LEU A 143 -3.63 16.78 6.17
CA LEU A 143 -2.60 17.11 5.16
C LEU A 143 -3.20 17.74 3.90
N PHE A 144 -4.36 17.30 3.44
CA PHE A 144 -4.91 17.65 2.13
C PHE A 144 -6.27 18.34 2.19
N GLY A 145 -6.85 18.53 3.38
CA GLY A 145 -8.20 19.05 3.55
C GLY A 145 -9.28 17.99 3.32
N PRO A 146 -10.57 18.39 3.24
CA PRO A 146 -11.71 17.47 3.16
C PRO A 146 -11.84 16.75 1.81
N SER A 147 -11.12 17.20 0.79
CA SER A 147 -11.09 16.58 -0.54
C SER A 147 -9.77 16.87 -1.26
N ALA A 148 -9.35 15.97 -2.11
CA ALA A 148 -8.18 16.14 -2.97
C ALA A 148 -8.40 15.46 -4.32
N ALA A 149 -7.72 15.92 -5.37
CA ALA A 149 -7.62 15.19 -6.63
C ALA A 149 -6.42 14.27 -6.59
N VAL A 150 -6.63 13.01 -6.93
CA VAL A 150 -5.56 11.99 -6.97
C VAL A 150 -5.54 11.31 -8.33
N ASN A 151 -4.36 10.84 -8.75
CA ASN A 151 -4.24 9.98 -9.91
C ASN A 151 -4.52 8.52 -9.55
N SER A 152 -5.06 7.78 -10.50
CA SER A 152 -5.34 6.35 -10.39
C SER A 152 -4.73 5.57 -11.54
N ALA A 153 -4.18 4.39 -11.23
CA ALA A 153 -3.64 3.44 -12.19
C ALA A 153 -3.83 2.01 -11.65
N HIS A 154 -5.08 1.61 -11.38
CA HIS A 154 -5.37 0.29 -10.82
C HIS A 154 -6.71 -0.26 -11.31
N HIS A 155 -6.85 -1.61 -11.36
CA HIS A 155 -8.07 -2.32 -11.74
C HIS A 155 -8.70 -3.11 -10.60
N LEU A 156 -8.04 -3.15 -9.45
CA LEU A 156 -8.48 -3.80 -8.22
C LEU A 156 -8.92 -2.79 -7.18
N GLN A 157 -9.96 -3.13 -6.43
CA GLN A 157 -10.42 -2.34 -5.30
C GLN A 157 -10.54 -3.20 -4.04
N ARG A 158 -10.27 -2.62 -2.87
CA ARG A 158 -10.49 -3.29 -1.60
C ARG A 158 -11.98 -3.32 -1.22
N LEU A 159 -12.40 -4.41 -0.59
CA LEU A 159 -13.63 -4.47 0.19
C LEU A 159 -13.28 -4.35 1.67
N LEU A 160 -14.04 -3.55 2.39
CA LEU A 160 -13.86 -3.06 3.76
C LEU A 160 -13.15 -3.98 4.76
N VAL A 161 -12.34 -3.35 5.61
CA VAL A 161 -11.68 -3.92 6.79
C VAL A 161 -12.37 -3.45 8.06
N GLY A 162 -12.66 -4.40 8.93
CA GLY A 162 -13.05 -4.11 10.31
C GLY A 162 -11.85 -3.96 11.23
N CYS A 163 -10.99 -2.94 11.04
CA CYS A 163 -9.92 -2.62 11.98
C CYS A 163 -9.74 -1.12 12.14
N ARG A 164 -9.54 -0.70 13.38
CA ARG A 164 -9.19 0.67 13.79
C ARG A 164 -7.75 1.01 13.37
N PHE A 165 -7.53 1.21 12.10
CA PHE A 165 -6.33 1.88 11.62
C PHE A 165 -6.80 3.06 10.79
N ASP A 166 -6.07 4.19 10.84
CA ASP A 166 -6.22 5.29 9.91
C ASP A 166 -5.78 4.83 8.50
N VAL A 167 -6.57 3.92 7.96
CA VAL A 167 -6.52 3.62 6.55
C VAL A 167 -7.21 4.80 5.90
N GLY A 168 -6.42 5.78 5.46
CA GLY A 168 -6.97 6.88 4.71
C GLY A 168 -7.90 6.32 3.66
N ASN A 169 -9.21 6.57 3.81
CA ASN A 169 -10.24 6.14 2.88
C ASN A 169 -10.01 6.84 1.54
N LEU A 170 -9.16 6.23 0.72
CA LEU A 170 -9.03 6.54 -0.68
C LEU A 170 -10.07 5.70 -1.41
N CYS A 171 -11.02 6.36 -2.02
CA CYS A 171 -12.09 5.85 -2.88
C CYS A 171 -13.34 5.33 -2.16
N THR A 172 -14.27 6.24 -1.85
CA THR A 172 -15.70 5.99 -1.97
C THR A 172 -16.25 7.02 -2.93
N GLY A 173 -16.39 6.65 -4.18
CA GLY A 173 -17.24 7.30 -5.16
C GLY A 173 -18.38 6.35 -5.47
#